data_0b1c13dce7d42f1adcf3677a7ad47ac3
#
_entry.id   0b1c13dce7d42f1adcf3677a7ad47ac3
#
_cell.length_a   1.000
_cell.length_b   1.000
_cell.length_c   1.000
_cell.angle_alpha   90.00
_cell.angle_beta   90.00
_cell.angle_gamma   90.00
#
_symmetry.space_group_name_H-M   'P 1'
#
loop_
_entity.id
_entity.type
_entity.pdbx_description
1 polymer ?
#
loop_
_entity_poly.entity_id
_entity_poly.type
_entity_poly.pdbx_seq_one_letter_code
_entity_poly.pdbx_strand_id
1 'polypeptide(L)'
;MFFVSYTKVPENNIVFLLTLCCRSGAAAAVGSCKVRLPRVGSADSCSETAAHIVAGSMKSTQLLRRLVSPVPAPASAWQRGNKRTSPQIYPLLFGGHCVATQGISSDCELKCALAEVIPSLQDRLKSIKAAFGGKSLGEVTVNMSLGGMRGVPGLLWETSLLDAEDGIRFRGHTITELQQKLPKAYASGEPLPEGLLWLFLTGNMPSKEQVAGLSAELRKRADIPPQVFKVLEALPAKTHPMTQLSCAIMSMQPDSKFARAYENGLSKSDYWDPTFEDSLDCIARLPGIAAAIYRRTFRNGSLIKADPVLDWAGNLAHMMGYSDRGVKELMRLYMTIHSDHEGGNVSAHATHLVGSALSDPYLSFAAGLNGLAGPLHGLANQEVLKWLNQVESELGSDVSREDLSRYVSATLKSGRVVPGYGHAVLRKTDPRFTCQREFALKHLPDYPKFKLVSKLFDVVPAVLAKTGKVANPWPNVDAHSGVLLQFHGITEENFYTVLFGVSRAIGVLSQLVLSRAMGLPIERPKSVTTVWLENKFG
;
A
#
# COMPACT_ATOMS: atom_id res chain seq x y z
N MET A 1 -17.71 8.63 -26.35
CA MET A 1 -17.79 8.83 -24.89
C MET A 1 -18.51 10.16 -24.68
N PHE A 2 -19.61 10.17 -23.97
CA PHE A 2 -20.39 11.40 -23.76
C PHE A 2 -19.99 12.00 -22.41
N PHE A 3 -19.55 13.25 -22.40
CA PHE A 3 -19.41 14.04 -21.19
C PHE A 3 -20.49 15.10 -21.16
N VAL A 4 -21.24 15.15 -20.06
CA VAL A 4 -22.20 16.24 -19.81
C VAL A 4 -21.64 17.05 -18.65
N SER A 5 -21.27 18.30 -18.92
CA SER A 5 -20.92 19.26 -17.86
C SER A 5 -22.00 20.34 -17.77
N TYR A 6 -22.30 20.75 -16.54
CA TYR A 6 -23.23 21.86 -16.28
C TYR A 6 -22.51 23.00 -15.54
N THR A 7 -22.78 24.22 -15.90
CA THR A 7 -22.37 25.43 -15.18
C THR A 7 -23.61 26.17 -14.68
N LYS A 8 -23.62 26.51 -13.41
CA LYS A 8 -24.67 27.34 -12.81
C LYS A 8 -24.31 28.82 -13.01
N VAL A 9 -25.17 29.56 -13.68
CA VAL A 9 -25.04 31.02 -13.86
C VAL A 9 -26.04 31.70 -12.93
N PRO A 10 -25.68 32.82 -12.25
CA PRO A 10 -26.64 33.56 -11.43
C PRO A 10 -27.70 34.14 -12.36
N GLU A 11 -28.89 33.68 -12.28
CA GLU A 11 -30.18 34.06 -12.89
C GLU A 11 -31.01 32.85 -13.35
N ASN A 12 -31.07 31.77 -12.57
CA ASN A 12 -32.01 30.66 -12.78
C ASN A 12 -32.08 30.02 -14.20
N ASN A 13 -30.99 30.02 -14.93
CA ASN A 13 -30.88 29.33 -16.21
C ASN A 13 -29.78 28.25 -16.14
N ILE A 14 -30.14 27.02 -16.53
CA ILE A 14 -29.19 25.90 -16.64
C ILE A 14 -28.85 25.75 -18.13
N VAL A 15 -27.56 25.87 -18.47
CA VAL A 15 -27.08 25.66 -19.84
C VAL A 15 -26.37 24.29 -19.89
N PHE A 16 -26.86 23.40 -20.73
CA PHE A 16 -26.21 22.13 -21.04
C PHE A 16 -25.31 22.29 -22.26
N LEU A 17 -24.02 21.96 -22.09
CA LEU A 17 -23.06 21.85 -23.20
C LEU A 17 -22.87 20.37 -23.54
N LEU A 18 -23.33 20.00 -24.73
CA LEU A 18 -23.07 18.67 -25.31
C LEU A 18 -21.85 18.80 -26.23
N THR A 19 -20.74 18.20 -25.86
CA THR A 19 -19.56 18.12 -26.73
C THR A 19 -19.51 16.71 -27.36
N LEU A 20 -19.64 16.66 -28.68
CA LEU A 20 -19.46 15.43 -29.47
C LEU A 20 -17.99 15.35 -29.91
N CYS A 21 -17.26 14.38 -29.44
CA CYS A 21 -15.93 14.06 -29.94
C CYS A 21 -16.02 12.90 -30.94
N CYS A 22 -15.92 13.22 -32.25
CA CYS A 22 -15.74 12.17 -33.28
C CYS A 22 -14.25 11.96 -33.53
N ARG A 23 -13.80 10.71 -33.39
CA ARG A 23 -12.47 10.28 -33.87
C ARG A 23 -12.51 10.09 -35.39
N SER A 24 -12.21 11.13 -36.14
CA SER A 24 -11.66 11.07 -37.50
C SER A 24 -11.10 12.44 -37.84
N GLY A 25 -9.88 12.50 -38.33
CA GLY A 25 -9.06 13.69 -38.51
C GLY A 25 -9.60 14.73 -39.51
N ALA A 26 -10.63 15.46 -39.14
CA ALA A 26 -11.07 16.66 -39.80
C ALA A 26 -11.66 17.60 -38.73
N ALA A 27 -11.43 18.92 -38.92
CA ALA A 27 -11.74 19.98 -37.99
C ALA A 27 -13.18 19.91 -37.44
N ALA A 28 -13.31 19.93 -36.10
CA ALA A 28 -14.59 19.89 -35.41
C ALA A 28 -15.27 21.27 -35.47
N ALA A 29 -16.50 21.31 -35.97
CA ALA A 29 -17.39 22.46 -35.82
C ALA A 29 -18.08 22.36 -34.43
N VAL A 30 -17.90 23.37 -33.59
CA VAL A 30 -18.57 23.48 -32.29
C VAL A 30 -19.93 24.16 -32.52
N GLY A 31 -21.01 23.37 -32.43
CA GLY A 31 -22.37 23.92 -32.46
C GLY A 31 -22.93 24.03 -31.04
N SER A 32 -23.32 25.22 -30.60
CA SER A 32 -24.06 25.41 -29.35
C SER A 32 -25.55 25.49 -29.63
N CYS A 33 -26.34 24.61 -29.01
CA CYS A 33 -27.81 24.67 -29.06
C CYS A 33 -28.34 25.19 -27.70
N LYS A 34 -29.01 26.35 -27.73
CA LYS A 34 -29.68 26.90 -26.54
C LYS A 34 -31.14 26.41 -26.52
N VAL A 35 -31.50 25.62 -25.55
CA VAL A 35 -32.89 25.24 -25.31
C VAL A 35 -33.41 26.03 -24.11
N ARG A 36 -34.48 26.79 -24.30
CA ARG A 36 -35.17 27.55 -23.24
C ARG A 36 -36.34 26.69 -22.76
N LEU A 37 -36.32 26.30 -21.48
CA LEU A 37 -37.44 25.58 -20.87
C LEU A 37 -38.37 26.55 -20.12
N PRO A 38 -39.66 26.33 -20.10
CA PRO A 38 -40.60 27.16 -19.36
C PRO A 38 -40.49 26.92 -17.85
N ARG A 39 -40.79 27.93 -17.04
CA ARG A 39 -40.75 27.90 -15.58
C ARG A 39 -41.68 26.83 -15.02
N VAL A 40 -41.14 25.90 -14.26
CA VAL A 40 -41.92 24.94 -13.43
C VAL A 40 -41.47 25.11 -12.00
N GLY A 41 -42.46 25.28 -11.09
CA GLY A 41 -42.20 25.42 -9.66
C GLY A 41 -42.01 24.05 -8.99
N SER A 42 -41.22 24.08 -7.92
CA SER A 42 -40.89 23.02 -6.98
C SER A 42 -40.03 21.82 -7.47
N ALA A 43 -39.08 21.44 -6.63
CA ALA A 43 -37.91 20.60 -6.96
C ALA A 43 -38.18 19.09 -7.15
N ASP A 44 -39.39 18.60 -7.05
CA ASP A 44 -39.70 17.16 -7.01
C ASP A 44 -40.15 16.50 -8.32
N SER A 45 -40.25 17.25 -9.42
CA SER A 45 -40.77 16.71 -10.70
C SER A 45 -39.72 16.57 -11.81
N CYS A 46 -38.43 16.76 -11.53
CA CYS A 46 -37.35 16.74 -12.57
C CYS A 46 -36.84 15.33 -12.96
N SER A 47 -37.23 14.27 -12.28
CA SER A 47 -36.68 12.92 -12.56
C SER A 47 -37.40 12.16 -13.70
N GLU A 48 -38.68 12.44 -13.94
CA GLU A 48 -39.43 11.69 -14.97
C GLU A 48 -39.33 12.26 -16.39
N THR A 49 -39.09 13.56 -16.54
CA THR A 49 -39.02 14.18 -17.88
C THR A 49 -37.69 13.88 -18.62
N ALA A 50 -36.62 13.56 -17.88
CA ALA A 50 -35.31 13.20 -18.49
C ALA A 50 -35.34 11.78 -19.12
N ALA A 51 -36.18 10.88 -18.61
CA ALA A 51 -36.24 9.51 -19.10
C ALA A 51 -36.93 9.40 -20.48
N HIS A 52 -37.86 10.28 -20.80
CA HIS A 52 -38.60 10.25 -22.07
C HIS A 52 -37.85 10.82 -23.27
N ILE A 53 -36.87 11.69 -23.06
CA ILE A 53 -36.06 12.27 -24.16
C ILE A 53 -35.00 11.27 -24.65
N VAL A 54 -34.54 10.36 -23.80
CA VAL A 54 -33.52 9.33 -24.16
C VAL A 54 -34.12 8.16 -24.95
N ALA A 55 -35.42 7.85 -24.74
CA ALA A 55 -36.08 6.74 -25.40
C ALA A 55 -36.44 7.00 -26.87
N GLY A 56 -36.52 8.27 -27.30
CA GLY A 56 -36.87 8.67 -28.67
C GLY A 56 -35.73 8.52 -29.71
N SER A 57 -34.47 8.41 -29.28
CA SER A 57 -33.31 8.40 -30.17
C SER A 57 -32.74 7.04 -30.55
N MET A 58 -33.34 5.94 -30.10
CA MET A 58 -32.81 4.57 -30.31
C MET A 58 -33.47 3.77 -31.44
N LYS A 59 -34.22 4.39 -32.37
CA LYS A 59 -34.84 3.67 -33.51
C LYS A 59 -34.12 3.74 -34.84
N SER A 60 -32.82 4.07 -34.88
CA SER A 60 -32.04 4.18 -36.15
C SER A 60 -30.77 3.36 -36.22
N THR A 61 -30.69 2.21 -35.56
CA THR A 61 -29.48 1.36 -35.68
C THR A 61 -29.83 -0.12 -35.95
N GLN A 62 -30.61 -0.35 -37.03
CA GLN A 62 -30.76 -1.68 -37.62
C GLN A 62 -30.17 -1.74 -39.03
N LEU A 63 -28.86 -1.47 -39.17
CA LEU A 63 -28.16 -1.71 -40.46
C LEU A 63 -26.66 -1.85 -40.22
N LEU A 64 -26.21 -2.95 -39.59
CA LEU A 64 -24.81 -3.39 -39.62
C LEU A 64 -24.66 -4.76 -38.93
N ARG A 65 -25.36 -5.78 -39.48
CA ARG A 65 -25.06 -7.18 -39.22
C ARG A 65 -25.04 -7.92 -40.54
N ARG A 66 -23.90 -7.90 -41.22
CA ARG A 66 -23.45 -8.93 -42.21
C ARG A 66 -21.98 -8.67 -42.47
N LEU A 67 -21.19 -9.69 -42.21
CA LEU A 67 -19.81 -9.97 -42.58
C LEU A 67 -18.93 -10.31 -41.40
N VAL A 68 -18.91 -11.55 -40.98
CA VAL A 68 -17.73 -12.36 -40.68
C VAL A 68 -18.19 -13.83 -40.49
N SER A 69 -17.75 -14.71 -41.37
CA SER A 69 -17.92 -16.15 -41.28
C SER A 69 -16.69 -16.80 -40.58
N PRO A 70 -16.86 -17.92 -39.87
CA PRO A 70 -15.79 -18.59 -39.14
C PRO A 70 -15.02 -19.62 -39.99
N VAL A 71 -13.74 -19.78 -39.74
CA VAL A 71 -12.86 -20.83 -40.28
C VAL A 71 -12.68 -21.93 -39.23
N PRO A 72 -12.67 -23.23 -39.62
CA PRO A 72 -12.73 -24.37 -38.71
C PRO A 72 -11.37 -24.84 -38.19
N ALA A 73 -11.38 -25.47 -37.01
CA ALA A 73 -10.26 -26.13 -36.37
C ALA A 73 -10.04 -27.57 -36.91
N PRO A 74 -8.82 -28.10 -36.88
CA PRO A 74 -8.60 -29.54 -37.04
C PRO A 74 -8.41 -30.25 -35.69
N ALA A 75 -8.91 -31.49 -35.67
CA ALA A 75 -8.99 -32.38 -34.52
C ALA A 75 -7.80 -33.35 -34.42
N SER A 76 -7.57 -33.77 -33.19
CA SER A 76 -7.12 -35.08 -32.68
C SER A 76 -5.68 -35.58 -32.87
N ALA A 77 -5.02 -35.94 -31.75
CA ALA A 77 -4.84 -37.33 -31.35
C ALA A 77 -4.23 -37.46 -29.94
N TRP A 78 -4.85 -38.31 -29.17
CA TRP A 78 -4.44 -38.77 -27.84
C TRP A 78 -3.32 -39.83 -27.93
N GLN A 79 -2.36 -39.80 -26.98
CA GLN A 79 -1.93 -41.05 -26.33
C GLN A 79 -1.35 -40.81 -24.92
N ARG A 80 -1.67 -41.75 -24.02
CA ARG A 80 -1.41 -41.76 -22.58
C ARG A 80 0.03 -42.19 -22.27
N GLY A 81 0.60 -41.67 -21.18
CA GLY A 81 1.81 -42.20 -20.56
C GLY A 81 2.02 -41.64 -19.16
N ASN A 82 1.67 -42.45 -18.16
CA ASN A 82 1.77 -42.20 -16.75
C ASN A 82 3.22 -42.44 -16.25
N LYS A 83 3.87 -41.47 -15.60
CA LYS A 83 4.89 -41.75 -14.55
C LYS A 83 5.07 -40.50 -13.66
N ARG A 84 4.79 -40.71 -12.38
CA ARG A 84 5.08 -39.77 -11.28
C ARG A 84 6.58 -39.70 -11.04
N THR A 85 7.16 -38.50 -11.04
CA THR A 85 8.43 -38.19 -10.39
C THR A 85 8.34 -36.79 -9.80
N SER A 86 8.68 -36.68 -8.53
CA SER A 86 8.73 -35.44 -7.76
C SER A 86 9.79 -34.49 -8.33
N PRO A 87 9.57 -33.14 -8.33
CA PRO A 87 10.61 -32.21 -8.74
C PRO A 87 11.61 -32.00 -7.59
N GLN A 88 12.85 -32.37 -7.83
CA GLN A 88 14.00 -31.96 -7.02
C GLN A 88 14.35 -30.51 -7.36
N ILE A 89 14.52 -29.71 -6.31
CA ILE A 89 15.02 -28.34 -6.38
C ILE A 89 16.53 -28.40 -6.58
N TYR A 90 17.02 -27.91 -7.71
CA TYR A 90 18.44 -27.67 -7.96
C TYR A 90 18.75 -26.18 -7.77
N PRO A 91 19.79 -25.82 -7.03
CA PRO A 91 20.30 -24.46 -7.02
C PRO A 91 21.13 -24.22 -8.27
N LEU A 92 20.70 -23.32 -9.13
CA LEU A 92 21.48 -22.84 -10.26
C LEU A 92 22.48 -21.77 -9.78
N LEU A 93 23.74 -22.15 -9.72
CA LEU A 93 24.89 -21.25 -9.68
C LEU A 93 25.08 -20.67 -11.09
N PHE A 94 24.81 -19.40 -11.28
CA PHE A 94 25.26 -18.66 -12.45
C PHE A 94 26.00 -17.40 -12.03
N GLY A 95 27.32 -17.46 -12.20
CA GLY A 95 28.12 -16.28 -12.37
C GLY A 95 28.00 -15.82 -13.85
N GLY A 96 27.12 -14.87 -14.12
CA GLY A 96 26.91 -14.29 -15.44
C GLY A 96 27.30 -12.83 -15.44
N HIS A 97 28.23 -12.47 -16.31
CA HIS A 97 28.60 -11.08 -16.61
C HIS A 97 27.43 -10.42 -17.35
N CYS A 98 27.03 -9.24 -16.88
CA CYS A 98 26.01 -8.40 -17.50
C CYS A 98 26.37 -8.11 -18.97
N VAL A 99 25.59 -8.62 -19.90
CA VAL A 99 25.64 -8.21 -21.32
C VAL A 99 24.71 -6.99 -21.43
N ALA A 100 25.31 -5.81 -21.63
CA ALA A 100 24.58 -4.56 -21.79
C ALA A 100 23.65 -4.62 -23.01
N THR A 101 22.33 -4.65 -22.78
CA THR A 101 21.35 -4.31 -23.80
C THR A 101 21.41 -2.80 -24.03
N GLN A 102 21.62 -2.40 -25.27
CA GLN A 102 21.74 -0.99 -25.67
C GLN A 102 20.48 -0.22 -25.25
N GLY A 103 20.64 0.76 -24.34
CA GLY A 103 19.62 1.75 -23.98
C GLY A 103 19.31 1.89 -22.48
N ILE A 104 19.84 1.05 -21.59
CA ILE A 104 19.63 1.19 -20.13
C ILE A 104 20.81 2.03 -19.58
N SER A 105 20.50 3.18 -18.98
CA SER A 105 21.49 3.94 -18.19
C SER A 105 22.03 3.00 -17.11
N SER A 106 23.33 2.72 -17.14
CA SER A 106 24.00 1.65 -16.38
C SER A 106 24.23 1.97 -14.89
N ASP A 107 23.56 3.00 -14.34
CA ASP A 107 23.92 3.58 -13.04
C ASP A 107 23.22 2.95 -11.82
N CYS A 108 22.19 2.13 -11.98
CA CYS A 108 21.48 1.51 -10.86
C CYS A 108 21.51 -0.03 -10.94
N GLU A 109 22.38 -0.63 -10.11
CA GLU A 109 22.55 -2.09 -10.05
C GLU A 109 21.23 -2.82 -9.74
N LEU A 110 20.37 -2.27 -8.86
CA LEU A 110 19.05 -2.82 -8.56
C LEU A 110 18.16 -2.91 -9.81
N LYS A 111 18.22 -1.91 -10.70
CA LYS A 111 17.46 -1.91 -11.95
C LYS A 111 17.91 -3.03 -12.89
N CYS A 112 19.21 -3.22 -13.01
CA CYS A 112 19.79 -4.32 -13.80
C CYS A 112 19.37 -5.67 -13.23
N ALA A 113 19.51 -5.88 -11.92
CA ALA A 113 19.10 -7.10 -11.25
C ALA A 113 17.59 -7.38 -11.40
N LEU A 114 16.74 -6.35 -11.35
CA LEU A 114 15.31 -6.49 -11.64
C LEU A 114 15.06 -6.89 -13.10
N ALA A 115 15.72 -6.25 -14.05
CA ALA A 115 15.58 -6.58 -15.48
C ALA A 115 15.91 -8.04 -15.78
N GLU A 116 16.91 -8.60 -15.10
CA GLU A 116 17.31 -10.02 -15.23
C GLU A 116 16.23 -10.98 -14.73
N VAL A 117 15.45 -10.64 -13.69
CA VAL A 117 14.44 -11.54 -13.14
C VAL A 117 13.08 -11.43 -13.83
N ILE A 118 12.78 -10.32 -14.51
CA ILE A 118 11.49 -10.10 -15.18
C ILE A 118 11.09 -11.21 -16.17
N PRO A 119 11.96 -11.69 -17.08
CA PRO A 119 11.58 -12.77 -18.00
C PRO A 119 11.12 -14.03 -17.28
N SER A 120 11.81 -14.42 -16.20
CA SER A 120 11.46 -15.61 -15.42
C SER A 120 10.13 -15.45 -14.70
N LEU A 121 9.81 -14.25 -14.18
CA LEU A 121 8.51 -13.95 -13.57
C LEU A 121 7.37 -14.03 -14.59
N GLN A 122 7.58 -13.49 -15.79
CA GLN A 122 6.61 -13.55 -16.88
C GLN A 122 6.34 -14.99 -17.34
N ASP A 123 7.39 -15.79 -17.50
CA ASP A 123 7.27 -17.19 -17.94
C ASP A 123 6.62 -18.06 -16.84
N ARG A 124 6.94 -17.81 -15.58
CA ARG A 124 6.26 -18.45 -14.45
C ARG A 124 4.76 -18.11 -14.45
N LEU A 125 4.38 -16.85 -14.66
CA LEU A 125 2.97 -16.45 -14.73
C LEU A 125 2.24 -17.09 -15.92
N LYS A 126 2.87 -17.16 -17.10
CA LYS A 126 2.34 -17.86 -18.28
C LYS A 126 2.11 -19.36 -17.98
N SER A 127 3.09 -20.00 -17.35
CA SER A 127 3.02 -21.43 -16.99
C SER A 127 1.91 -21.69 -15.97
N ILE A 128 1.77 -20.87 -14.93
CA ILE A 128 0.70 -20.96 -13.94
C ILE A 128 -0.67 -20.80 -14.63
N LYS A 129 -0.80 -19.80 -15.50
CA LYS A 129 -2.05 -19.56 -16.24
C LYS A 129 -2.40 -20.73 -17.16
N ALA A 130 -1.43 -21.30 -17.86
CA ALA A 130 -1.65 -22.45 -18.74
C ALA A 130 -2.03 -23.71 -17.95
N ALA A 131 -1.36 -23.97 -16.83
CA ALA A 131 -1.58 -25.20 -16.04
C ALA A 131 -2.81 -25.11 -15.12
N PHE A 132 -3.11 -23.95 -14.57
CA PHE A 132 -4.08 -23.79 -13.47
C PHE A 132 -5.15 -22.72 -13.72
N GLY A 133 -5.13 -22.00 -14.84
CA GLY A 133 -5.99 -20.85 -15.09
C GLY A 133 -7.51 -21.11 -15.01
N GLY A 134 -7.94 -22.38 -15.20
CA GLY A 134 -9.33 -22.80 -15.03
C GLY A 134 -9.65 -23.45 -13.67
N LYS A 135 -8.69 -23.50 -12.72
CA LYS A 135 -8.92 -24.09 -11.40
C LYS A 135 -9.62 -23.09 -10.47
N SER A 136 -10.58 -23.58 -9.67
CA SER A 136 -11.21 -22.78 -8.62
C SER A 136 -10.25 -22.56 -7.48
N LEU A 137 -10.21 -21.34 -6.95
CA LEU A 137 -9.51 -20.96 -5.71
C LEU A 137 -10.43 -21.02 -4.48
N GLY A 138 -11.65 -21.48 -4.65
CA GLY A 138 -12.70 -21.54 -3.63
C GLY A 138 -13.98 -20.87 -4.10
N GLU A 139 -15.02 -20.95 -3.29
CA GLU A 139 -16.31 -20.32 -3.56
C GLU A 139 -16.38 -18.95 -2.88
N VAL A 140 -16.98 -17.97 -3.55
CA VAL A 140 -17.29 -16.68 -2.96
C VAL A 140 -18.73 -16.73 -2.43
N THR A 141 -18.89 -16.68 -1.11
CA THR A 141 -20.20 -16.68 -0.45
C THR A 141 -20.79 -15.28 -0.35
N VAL A 142 -22.11 -15.21 -0.12
CA VAL A 142 -22.82 -13.95 0.18
C VAL A 142 -22.19 -13.28 1.40
N ASN A 143 -21.86 -14.03 2.45
CA ASN A 143 -21.21 -13.50 3.64
C ASN A 143 -19.85 -12.85 3.35
N MET A 144 -19.05 -13.41 2.45
CA MET A 144 -17.77 -12.80 2.04
C MET A 144 -18.00 -11.46 1.32
N SER A 145 -18.99 -11.40 0.43
CA SER A 145 -19.31 -10.17 -0.30
C SER A 145 -19.84 -9.06 0.62
N LEU A 146 -20.70 -9.40 1.59
CA LEU A 146 -21.22 -8.45 2.60
C LEU A 146 -20.20 -8.12 3.68
N GLY A 147 -19.27 -9.03 3.97
CA GLY A 147 -18.24 -8.92 4.99
C GLY A 147 -16.93 -8.23 4.53
N GLY A 148 -16.95 -7.46 3.45
CA GLY A 148 -15.77 -6.72 2.97
C GLY A 148 -14.75 -7.60 2.26
N MET A 149 -15.17 -8.64 1.55
CA MET A 149 -14.35 -9.58 0.75
C MET A 149 -13.31 -10.37 1.57
N ARG A 150 -13.49 -10.50 2.88
CA ARG A 150 -12.56 -11.25 3.74
C ARG A 150 -12.49 -12.71 3.30
N GLY A 151 -11.25 -13.18 3.06
CA GLY A 151 -11.00 -14.55 2.61
C GLY A 151 -11.24 -14.79 1.12
N VAL A 152 -11.55 -13.76 0.32
CA VAL A 152 -11.61 -13.86 -1.15
C VAL A 152 -10.20 -13.80 -1.73
N PRO A 153 -9.66 -14.86 -2.36
CA PRO A 153 -8.32 -14.88 -2.94
C PRO A 153 -8.33 -14.19 -4.31
N GLY A 154 -8.41 -12.86 -4.34
CA GLY A 154 -8.58 -12.06 -5.57
C GLY A 154 -7.35 -11.30 -6.05
N LEU A 155 -6.24 -11.29 -5.29
CA LEU A 155 -5.06 -10.48 -5.59
C LEU A 155 -3.82 -11.34 -5.78
N LEU A 156 -3.02 -11.04 -6.80
CA LEU A 156 -1.66 -11.56 -6.92
C LEU A 156 -0.69 -10.58 -6.27
N TRP A 157 0.03 -11.05 -5.24
CA TRP A 157 0.96 -10.24 -4.46
C TRP A 157 2.28 -10.97 -4.26
N GLU A 158 3.37 -10.41 -4.76
CA GLU A 158 4.67 -11.10 -4.82
C GLU A 158 5.61 -10.73 -3.67
N THR A 159 5.45 -9.52 -3.10
CA THR A 159 6.39 -8.99 -2.10
C THR A 159 6.24 -9.64 -0.74
N SER A 160 5.01 -10.00 -0.35
CA SER A 160 4.74 -10.62 0.94
C SER A 160 3.51 -11.53 0.92
N LEU A 161 3.45 -12.42 1.91
CA LEU A 161 2.31 -13.30 2.17
C LEU A 161 2.11 -13.41 3.68
N LEU A 162 0.86 -13.26 4.13
CA LEU A 162 0.50 -13.37 5.52
C LEU A 162 0.07 -14.80 5.85
N ASP A 163 0.92 -15.53 6.55
CA ASP A 163 0.58 -16.84 7.10
C ASP A 163 -0.12 -16.70 8.45
N ALA A 164 -1.14 -17.52 8.69
CA ALA A 164 -1.93 -17.45 9.92
C ALA A 164 -1.15 -17.87 11.18
N GLU A 165 -0.19 -18.77 11.04
CA GLU A 165 0.60 -19.34 12.14
C GLU A 165 1.98 -18.69 12.29
N ASP A 166 2.66 -18.43 11.15
CA ASP A 166 4.01 -17.88 11.12
C ASP A 166 4.03 -16.34 11.03
N GLY A 167 2.91 -15.73 10.69
CA GLY A 167 2.80 -14.30 10.47
C GLY A 167 3.26 -13.86 9.08
N ILE A 168 3.66 -12.60 8.96
CA ILE A 168 4.09 -12.05 7.68
C ILE A 168 5.43 -12.64 7.21
N ARG A 169 5.47 -13.05 5.95
CA ARG A 169 6.67 -13.48 5.24
C ARG A 169 6.94 -12.54 4.07
N PHE A 170 8.15 -12.01 4.01
CA PHE A 170 8.62 -11.15 2.93
C PHE A 170 9.44 -11.98 1.92
N ARG A 171 8.92 -12.15 0.70
CA ARG A 171 9.52 -13.05 -0.30
C ARG A 171 9.83 -14.45 0.28
N GLY A 172 8.92 -14.96 1.13
CA GLY A 172 9.06 -16.26 1.78
C GLY A 172 9.88 -16.28 3.07
N HIS A 173 10.57 -15.20 3.42
CA HIS A 173 11.37 -15.10 4.65
C HIS A 173 10.55 -14.54 5.81
N THR A 174 10.74 -15.10 7.00
CA THR A 174 10.19 -14.57 8.26
C THR A 174 10.92 -13.30 8.69
N ILE A 175 10.30 -12.51 9.58
CA ILE A 175 10.95 -11.31 10.16
C ILE A 175 12.27 -11.67 10.85
N THR A 176 12.29 -12.76 11.64
CA THR A 176 13.50 -13.22 12.34
C THR A 176 14.63 -13.59 11.35
N GLU A 177 14.31 -14.29 10.26
CA GLU A 177 15.30 -14.59 9.22
C GLU A 177 15.86 -13.34 8.58
N LEU A 178 15.02 -12.34 8.33
CA LEU A 178 15.44 -11.07 7.74
C LEU A 178 16.32 -10.27 8.70
N GLN A 179 15.99 -10.26 10.01
CA GLN A 179 16.85 -9.64 11.02
C GLN A 179 18.25 -10.29 11.09
N GLN A 180 18.36 -11.58 10.77
CA GLN A 180 19.64 -12.29 10.75
C GLN A 180 20.42 -12.11 9.44
N LYS A 181 19.74 -12.13 8.30
CA LYS A 181 20.35 -12.26 6.96
C LYS A 181 20.59 -10.91 6.26
N LEU A 182 19.70 -9.93 6.47
CA LEU A 182 19.83 -8.64 5.79
C LEU A 182 21.04 -7.84 6.29
N PRO A 183 21.70 -7.09 5.42
CA PRO A 183 22.77 -6.17 5.80
C PRO A 183 22.32 -5.13 6.83
N LYS A 184 23.22 -4.77 7.72
CA LYS A 184 23.01 -3.88 8.85
C LYS A 184 24.07 -2.77 8.87
N ALA A 185 23.71 -1.61 9.40
CA ALA A 185 24.67 -0.52 9.61
C ALA A 185 25.74 -0.88 10.67
N TYR A 186 25.35 -1.68 11.68
CA TYR A 186 26.21 -2.18 12.74
C TYR A 186 25.94 -3.67 12.96
N ALA A 187 26.93 -4.46 13.31
CA ALA A 187 26.78 -5.92 13.50
C ALA A 187 25.66 -6.31 14.46
N SER A 188 25.46 -5.54 15.53
CA SER A 188 24.40 -5.76 16.53
C SER A 188 23.14 -4.93 16.28
N GLY A 189 23.03 -4.25 15.13
CA GLY A 189 21.94 -3.34 14.79
C GLY A 189 20.77 -4.04 14.08
N GLU A 190 19.82 -3.21 13.66
CA GLU A 190 18.66 -3.63 12.89
C GLU A 190 18.96 -3.64 11.39
N PRO A 191 18.24 -4.42 10.58
CA PRO A 191 18.39 -4.45 9.12
C PRO A 191 18.19 -3.09 8.47
N LEU A 192 18.94 -2.85 7.40
CA LEU A 192 18.74 -1.68 6.54
C LEU A 192 17.51 -1.90 5.64
N PRO A 193 16.52 -0.98 5.63
CA PRO A 193 15.34 -1.09 4.77
C PRO A 193 15.65 -1.19 3.27
N GLU A 194 16.79 -0.65 2.85
CA GLU A 194 17.30 -0.76 1.48
C GLU A 194 17.52 -2.21 1.07
N GLY A 195 17.96 -3.06 2.02
CA GLY A 195 18.10 -4.49 1.78
C GLY A 195 16.75 -5.17 1.53
N LEU A 196 15.71 -4.70 2.20
CA LEU A 196 14.36 -5.21 1.98
C LEU A 196 13.77 -4.73 0.65
N LEU A 197 14.02 -3.48 0.24
CA LEU A 197 13.65 -2.96 -1.08
C LEU A 197 14.27 -3.81 -2.19
N TRP A 198 15.55 -4.16 -2.06
CA TRP A 198 16.23 -5.07 -2.98
C TRP A 198 15.54 -6.43 -3.04
N LEU A 199 15.30 -7.04 -1.89
CA LEU A 199 14.65 -8.35 -1.79
C LEU A 199 13.26 -8.34 -2.41
N PHE A 200 12.46 -7.31 -2.18
CA PHE A 200 11.09 -7.22 -2.74
C PHE A 200 11.11 -7.22 -4.26
N LEU A 201 11.99 -6.45 -4.87
CA LEU A 201 12.03 -6.31 -6.33
C LEU A 201 12.66 -7.51 -7.03
N THR A 202 13.73 -8.08 -6.47
CA THR A 202 14.49 -9.15 -7.13
C THR A 202 14.12 -10.55 -6.67
N GLY A 203 13.58 -10.70 -5.46
CA GLY A 203 13.38 -11.99 -4.79
C GLY A 203 14.67 -12.59 -4.22
N ASN A 204 15.82 -11.92 -4.39
CA ASN A 204 17.13 -12.38 -3.95
C ASN A 204 17.64 -11.59 -2.75
N MET A 205 18.31 -12.27 -1.82
CA MET A 205 18.95 -11.63 -0.67
C MET A 205 20.13 -10.79 -1.15
N PRO A 206 20.20 -9.48 -0.82
CA PRO A 206 21.29 -8.63 -1.29
C PRO A 206 22.59 -8.85 -0.53
N SER A 207 23.72 -8.55 -1.18
CA SER A 207 25.02 -8.39 -0.52
C SER A 207 25.10 -7.05 0.24
N LYS A 208 26.14 -6.89 1.07
CA LYS A 208 26.42 -5.60 1.75
C LYS A 208 26.75 -4.48 0.75
N GLU A 209 27.48 -4.83 -0.29
CA GLU A 209 27.89 -3.91 -1.36
C GLU A 209 26.67 -3.44 -2.16
N GLN A 210 25.74 -4.34 -2.48
CA GLN A 210 24.48 -4.03 -3.17
C GLN A 210 23.61 -3.08 -2.34
N VAL A 211 23.50 -3.32 -1.03
CA VAL A 211 22.76 -2.41 -0.14
C VAL A 211 23.46 -1.05 -0.02
N ALA A 212 24.79 -1.02 0.07
CA ALA A 212 25.55 0.23 0.09
C ALA A 212 25.40 1.03 -1.21
N GLY A 213 25.43 0.36 -2.37
CA GLY A 213 25.18 0.95 -3.68
C GLY A 213 23.76 1.52 -3.78
N LEU A 214 22.75 0.77 -3.32
CA LEU A 214 21.36 1.24 -3.29
C LEU A 214 21.17 2.44 -2.35
N SER A 215 21.80 2.42 -1.17
CA SER A 215 21.78 3.58 -0.26
C SER A 215 22.40 4.82 -0.90
N ALA A 216 23.47 4.67 -1.67
CA ALA A 216 24.07 5.77 -2.42
C ALA A 216 23.13 6.29 -3.52
N GLU A 217 22.47 5.39 -4.25
CA GLU A 217 21.51 5.77 -5.29
C GLU A 217 20.29 6.49 -4.70
N LEU A 218 19.74 6.04 -3.57
CA LEU A 218 18.64 6.74 -2.89
C LEU A 218 19.08 8.14 -2.44
N ARG A 219 20.28 8.31 -1.91
CA ARG A 219 20.80 9.65 -1.56
C ARG A 219 20.93 10.58 -2.77
N LYS A 220 21.40 10.07 -3.90
CA LYS A 220 21.51 10.82 -5.16
C LYS A 220 20.14 11.32 -5.66
N ARG A 221 19.06 10.58 -5.37
CA ARG A 221 17.67 10.87 -5.78
C ARG A 221 16.86 11.66 -4.74
N ALA A 222 17.43 11.95 -3.57
CA ALA A 222 16.70 12.49 -2.42
C ALA A 222 16.29 13.96 -2.55
N ASP A 223 16.72 14.68 -3.60
CA ASP A 223 16.35 16.08 -3.82
C ASP A 223 14.84 16.23 -4.01
N ILE A 224 14.23 17.04 -3.15
CA ILE A 224 12.78 17.28 -3.14
C ILE A 224 12.44 18.44 -4.08
N PRO A 225 11.54 18.22 -5.05
CA PRO A 225 11.12 19.28 -5.95
C PRO A 225 10.52 20.48 -5.22
N PRO A 226 10.82 21.74 -5.62
CA PRO A 226 10.37 22.94 -4.92
C PRO A 226 8.85 23.06 -4.77
N GLN A 227 8.08 22.50 -5.71
CA GLN A 227 6.61 22.51 -5.65
C GLN A 227 6.06 21.78 -4.44
N VAL A 228 6.77 20.78 -3.91
CA VAL A 228 6.38 20.06 -2.69
C VAL A 228 6.33 21.01 -1.50
N PHE A 229 7.36 21.84 -1.33
CA PHE A 229 7.40 22.84 -0.25
C PHE A 229 6.32 23.91 -0.42
N LYS A 230 6.10 24.39 -1.64
CA LYS A 230 5.02 25.35 -1.94
C LYS A 230 3.64 24.81 -1.56
N VAL A 231 3.37 23.54 -1.87
CA VAL A 231 2.11 22.90 -1.50
C VAL A 231 2.01 22.76 0.03
N LEU A 232 3.06 22.32 0.70
CA LEU A 232 3.07 22.21 2.16
C LEU A 232 2.85 23.58 2.84
N GLU A 233 3.46 24.65 2.32
CA GLU A 233 3.29 26.01 2.82
C GLU A 233 1.86 26.55 2.63
N ALA A 234 1.21 26.21 1.51
CA ALA A 234 -0.16 26.62 1.21
C ALA A 234 -1.21 25.90 2.09
N LEU A 235 -0.89 24.75 2.66
CA LEU A 235 -1.82 24.03 3.54
C LEU A 235 -1.97 24.75 4.89
N PRO A 236 -3.19 24.79 5.48
CA PRO A 236 -3.39 25.31 6.83
C PRO A 236 -2.47 24.66 7.87
N ALA A 237 -1.99 25.43 8.84
CA ALA A 237 -1.04 24.92 9.85
C ALA A 237 -1.55 23.71 10.66
N LYS A 238 -2.88 23.57 10.82
CA LYS A 238 -3.52 22.44 11.52
C LYS A 238 -3.84 21.24 10.62
N THR A 239 -3.43 21.26 9.35
CA THR A 239 -3.67 20.14 8.44
C THR A 239 -3.02 18.87 9.00
N HIS A 240 -3.77 17.77 9.06
CA HIS A 240 -3.26 16.50 9.58
C HIS A 240 -2.00 16.06 8.80
N PRO A 241 -0.94 15.56 9.46
CA PRO A 241 0.31 15.18 8.79
C PRO A 241 0.15 14.19 7.64
N MET A 242 -0.81 13.26 7.70
CA MET A 242 -1.10 12.35 6.61
C MET A 242 -1.67 13.05 5.37
N THR A 243 -2.53 14.06 5.58
CA THR A 243 -3.02 14.89 4.47
C THR A 243 -1.89 15.68 3.85
N GLN A 244 -0.99 16.26 4.66
CA GLN A 244 0.21 16.94 4.18
C GLN A 244 1.07 16.00 3.34
N LEU A 245 1.31 14.76 3.81
CA LEU A 245 2.10 13.76 3.08
C LEU A 245 1.45 13.39 1.74
N SER A 246 0.15 13.11 1.72
CA SER A 246 -0.57 12.77 0.49
C SER A 246 -0.51 13.91 -0.54
N CYS A 247 -0.73 15.16 -0.11
CA CYS A 247 -0.64 16.34 -0.98
C CYS A 247 0.80 16.54 -1.51
N ALA A 248 1.81 16.35 -0.65
CA ALA A 248 3.21 16.42 -1.04
C ALA A 248 3.55 15.38 -2.13
N ILE A 249 3.12 14.13 -1.96
CA ILE A 249 3.34 13.08 -2.95
C ILE A 249 2.62 13.41 -4.27
N MET A 250 1.35 13.80 -4.23
CA MET A 250 0.60 14.16 -5.45
C MET A 250 1.24 15.36 -6.18
N SER A 251 1.85 16.30 -5.47
CA SER A 251 2.51 17.45 -6.09
C SER A 251 3.75 17.10 -6.91
N MET A 252 4.29 15.88 -6.76
CA MET A 252 5.38 15.37 -7.60
C MET A 252 4.90 14.75 -8.92
N GLN A 253 3.59 14.59 -9.12
CA GLN A 253 3.02 13.97 -10.32
C GLN A 253 3.50 14.60 -11.64
N PRO A 254 3.65 15.94 -11.78
CA PRO A 254 4.15 16.54 -13.01
C PRO A 254 5.56 16.06 -13.42
N ASP A 255 6.34 15.53 -12.47
CA ASP A 255 7.68 15.00 -12.72
C ASP A 255 7.67 13.52 -13.11
N SER A 256 6.49 12.87 -13.18
CA SER A 256 6.38 11.44 -13.48
C SER A 256 7.01 11.08 -14.83
N LYS A 257 7.98 10.20 -14.77
CA LYS A 257 8.62 9.61 -15.95
C LYS A 257 7.67 8.63 -16.65
N PHE A 258 6.87 7.88 -15.83
CA PHE A 258 5.87 6.96 -16.38
C PHE A 258 4.78 7.69 -17.17
N ALA A 259 4.21 8.77 -16.61
CA ALA A 259 3.16 9.52 -17.30
C ALA A 259 3.66 10.06 -18.65
N ARG A 260 4.84 10.68 -18.66
CA ARG A 260 5.45 11.20 -19.91
C ARG A 260 5.77 10.10 -20.92
N ALA A 261 6.33 8.98 -20.46
CA ALA A 261 6.66 7.87 -21.35
C ALA A 261 5.39 7.25 -21.96
N TYR A 262 4.34 7.09 -21.16
CA TYR A 262 3.04 6.59 -21.62
C TYR A 262 2.40 7.51 -22.68
N GLU A 263 2.40 8.82 -22.48
CA GLU A 263 1.93 9.80 -23.47
C GLU A 263 2.71 9.72 -24.78
N ASN A 264 3.99 9.38 -24.72
CA ASN A 264 4.87 9.19 -25.88
C ASN A 264 4.77 7.79 -26.52
N GLY A 265 3.79 6.97 -26.11
CA GLY A 265 3.51 5.68 -26.74
C GLY A 265 4.42 4.54 -26.29
N LEU A 266 4.90 4.57 -25.03
CA LEU A 266 5.70 3.48 -24.45
C LEU A 266 5.03 2.11 -24.63
N SER A 267 5.81 1.11 -25.00
CA SER A 267 5.34 -0.28 -25.11
C SER A 267 4.93 -0.84 -23.75
N LYS A 268 3.88 -1.70 -23.73
CA LYS A 268 3.42 -2.36 -22.51
C LYS A 268 4.52 -3.19 -21.84
N SER A 269 5.42 -3.80 -22.62
CA SER A 269 6.57 -4.56 -22.10
C SER A 269 7.50 -3.73 -21.23
N ASP A 270 7.53 -2.40 -21.47
CA ASP A 270 8.50 -1.49 -20.89
C ASP A 270 7.88 -0.60 -19.79
N TYR A 271 6.58 -0.79 -19.46
CA TYR A 271 5.89 -0.02 -18.40
C TYR A 271 6.58 -0.10 -17.05
N TRP A 272 7.27 -1.18 -16.74
CA TRP A 272 7.97 -1.38 -15.48
C TRP A 272 9.13 -0.40 -15.28
N ASP A 273 9.84 -0.05 -16.36
CA ASP A 273 11.05 0.78 -16.31
C ASP A 273 10.78 2.19 -15.74
N PRO A 274 9.96 3.05 -16.37
CA PRO A 274 9.65 4.36 -15.79
C PRO A 274 8.82 4.27 -14.50
N THR A 275 8.08 3.17 -14.28
CA THR A 275 7.42 2.91 -13.00
C THR A 275 8.45 2.66 -11.89
N PHE A 276 9.52 1.92 -12.16
CA PHE A 276 10.64 1.73 -11.24
C PHE A 276 11.31 3.06 -10.92
N GLU A 277 11.60 3.88 -11.94
CA GLU A 277 12.24 5.17 -11.78
C GLU A 277 11.43 6.12 -10.88
N ASP A 278 10.13 6.27 -11.13
CA ASP A 278 9.25 7.10 -10.31
C ASP A 278 9.09 6.54 -8.89
N SER A 279 9.01 5.21 -8.75
CA SER A 279 8.91 4.54 -7.46
C SER A 279 10.16 4.76 -6.61
N LEU A 280 11.34 4.63 -7.22
CA LEU A 280 12.61 4.83 -6.54
C LEU A 280 12.83 6.30 -6.16
N ASP A 281 12.48 7.24 -7.04
CA ASP A 281 12.50 8.68 -6.76
C ASP A 281 11.54 9.03 -5.60
N CYS A 282 10.34 8.45 -5.58
CA CYS A 282 9.38 8.62 -4.50
C CYS A 282 9.95 8.12 -3.16
N ILE A 283 10.45 6.89 -3.11
CA ILE A 283 11.04 6.28 -1.90
C ILE A 283 12.24 7.13 -1.42
N ALA A 284 13.11 7.56 -2.31
CA ALA A 284 14.29 8.35 -1.97
C ALA A 284 13.94 9.69 -1.28
N ARG A 285 12.87 10.34 -1.70
CA ARG A 285 12.44 11.65 -1.20
C ARG A 285 11.61 11.58 0.09
N LEU A 286 11.01 10.43 0.39
CA LEU A 286 10.10 10.28 1.53
C LEU A 286 10.69 10.67 2.88
N PRO A 287 11.95 10.32 3.25
CA PRO A 287 12.54 10.75 4.53
C PRO A 287 12.58 12.26 4.67
N GLY A 288 12.99 12.97 3.62
CA GLY A 288 13.06 14.43 3.62
C GLY A 288 11.68 15.08 3.69
N ILE A 289 10.70 14.57 2.94
CA ILE A 289 9.31 15.07 2.96
C ILE A 289 8.69 14.84 4.34
N ALA A 290 8.82 13.64 4.90
CA ALA A 290 8.29 13.32 6.23
C ALA A 290 8.94 14.18 7.31
N ALA A 291 10.26 14.36 7.28
CA ALA A 291 10.98 15.24 8.19
C ALA A 291 10.56 16.72 8.05
N ALA A 292 10.33 17.21 6.83
CA ALA A 292 9.84 18.56 6.58
C ALA A 292 8.45 18.75 7.21
N ILE A 293 7.53 17.78 7.03
CA ILE A 293 6.19 17.80 7.66
C ILE A 293 6.32 17.78 9.19
N TYR A 294 7.17 16.91 9.74
CA TYR A 294 7.40 16.82 11.17
C TYR A 294 7.87 18.15 11.76
N ARG A 295 8.94 18.72 11.19
CA ARG A 295 9.54 19.96 11.68
C ARG A 295 8.60 21.15 11.51
N ARG A 296 7.89 21.23 10.38
CA ARG A 296 6.89 22.27 10.14
C ARG A 296 5.73 22.20 11.15
N THR A 297 5.25 21.01 11.47
CA THR A 297 4.05 20.83 12.29
C THR A 297 4.36 20.88 13.79
N PHE A 298 5.50 20.34 14.23
CA PHE A 298 5.78 20.10 15.65
C PHE A 298 7.07 20.76 16.16
N ARG A 299 7.82 21.42 15.30
CA ARG A 299 9.08 22.08 15.63
C ARG A 299 9.08 23.50 15.02
N ASN A 300 10.24 24.14 14.96
CA ASN A 300 10.37 25.53 14.49
C ASN A 300 10.32 25.70 12.96
N GLY A 301 9.97 24.66 12.21
CA GLY A 301 9.93 24.70 10.76
C GLY A 301 11.29 24.66 10.04
N SER A 302 12.40 24.79 10.75
CA SER A 302 13.74 24.72 10.15
C SER A 302 14.07 23.32 9.67
N LEU A 303 14.47 23.20 8.38
CA LEU A 303 14.87 21.92 7.80
C LEU A 303 16.29 21.54 8.23
N ILE A 304 16.50 20.25 8.48
CA ILE A 304 17.82 19.68 8.70
C ILE A 304 18.22 18.95 7.42
N LYS A 305 19.43 19.26 6.92
CA LYS A 305 19.95 18.61 5.71
C LYS A 305 20.26 17.15 5.99
N ALA A 306 20.10 16.30 4.97
CA ALA A 306 20.49 14.90 5.04
C ALA A 306 22.00 14.78 5.31
N ASP A 307 22.37 13.78 6.09
CA ASP A 307 23.77 13.42 6.35
C ASP A 307 24.22 12.41 5.28
N PRO A 308 25.27 12.71 4.49
CA PRO A 308 25.71 11.85 3.39
C PRO A 308 26.27 10.49 3.84
N VAL A 309 26.57 10.30 5.13
CA VAL A 309 27.08 9.02 5.65
C VAL A 309 25.99 8.11 6.22
N LEU A 310 24.77 8.64 6.40
CA LEU A 310 23.66 7.86 6.94
C LEU A 310 22.90 7.12 5.84
N ASP A 311 22.34 5.97 6.22
CA ASP A 311 21.36 5.22 5.43
C ASP A 311 20.00 5.94 5.40
N TRP A 312 19.07 5.41 4.62
CA TRP A 312 17.77 6.00 4.38
C TRP A 312 16.94 6.20 5.66
N ALA A 313 16.89 5.19 6.54
CA ALA A 313 16.15 5.27 7.81
C ALA A 313 16.90 6.11 8.85
N GLY A 314 18.22 6.03 8.88
CA GLY A 314 19.06 6.88 9.73
C GLY A 314 18.92 8.36 9.38
N ASN A 315 18.82 8.69 8.10
CA ASN A 315 18.56 10.05 7.62
C ASN A 315 17.16 10.55 8.00
N LEU A 316 16.14 9.70 8.00
CA LEU A 316 14.82 10.10 8.50
C LEU A 316 14.89 10.59 9.95
N ALA A 317 15.50 9.79 10.85
CA ALA A 317 15.71 10.18 12.25
C ALA A 317 16.51 11.48 12.37
N HIS A 318 17.61 11.60 11.65
CA HIS A 318 18.48 12.77 11.65
C HIS A 318 17.75 14.04 11.21
N MET A 319 17.06 13.99 10.07
CA MET A 319 16.33 15.14 9.54
C MET A 319 15.12 15.54 10.38
N MET A 320 14.52 14.61 11.14
CA MET A 320 13.51 14.92 12.16
C MET A 320 14.12 15.65 13.37
N GLY A 321 15.44 15.58 13.57
CA GLY A 321 16.17 16.26 14.65
C GLY A 321 16.66 15.32 15.74
N TYR A 322 16.72 14.01 15.49
CA TYR A 322 17.20 13.00 16.44
C TYR A 322 18.57 12.49 16.04
N SER A 323 19.56 12.71 16.90
CA SER A 323 20.96 12.29 16.66
C SER A 323 21.33 10.96 17.33
N ASP A 324 20.54 10.54 18.34
CA ASP A 324 20.81 9.34 19.12
C ASP A 324 20.81 8.07 18.27
N ARG A 325 21.73 7.15 18.60
CA ARG A 325 21.86 5.87 17.89
C ARG A 325 20.63 4.99 18.07
N GLY A 326 20.01 4.99 19.25
CA GLY A 326 18.83 4.18 19.53
C GLY A 326 17.64 4.57 18.66
N VAL A 327 17.45 5.90 18.41
CA VAL A 327 16.41 6.38 17.49
C VAL A 327 16.66 5.90 16.05
N LYS A 328 17.91 5.95 15.59
CA LYS A 328 18.28 5.47 14.24
C LYS A 328 18.02 3.96 14.08
N GLU A 329 18.39 3.17 15.10
CA GLU A 329 18.10 1.73 15.10
C GLU A 329 16.58 1.47 15.16
N LEU A 330 15.83 2.24 15.98
CA LEU A 330 14.38 2.15 15.99
C LEU A 330 13.77 2.45 14.62
N MET A 331 14.25 3.48 13.91
CA MET A 331 13.76 3.80 12.57
C MET A 331 14.07 2.66 11.58
N ARG A 332 15.25 2.04 11.64
CA ARG A 332 15.59 0.88 10.80
C ARG A 332 14.63 -0.29 11.05
N LEU A 333 14.40 -0.63 12.31
CA LEU A 333 13.42 -1.65 12.69
C LEU A 333 12.02 -1.29 12.19
N TYR A 334 11.54 -0.08 12.52
CA TYR A 334 10.19 0.38 12.18
C TYR A 334 9.95 0.38 10.67
N MET A 335 10.91 0.92 9.89
CA MET A 335 10.83 0.96 8.43
C MET A 335 10.87 -0.42 7.79
N THR A 336 11.53 -1.39 8.42
CA THR A 336 11.57 -2.78 7.94
C THR A 336 10.25 -3.51 8.19
N ILE A 337 9.74 -3.48 9.43
CA ILE A 337 8.59 -4.34 9.80
C ILE A 337 7.22 -3.83 9.32
N HIS A 338 7.09 -2.54 9.00
CA HIS A 338 5.85 -1.94 8.49
C HIS A 338 5.81 -1.83 6.96
N SER A 339 6.87 -2.24 6.28
CA SER A 339 7.06 -2.01 4.83
C SER A 339 5.99 -2.65 3.97
N ASP A 340 5.51 -3.84 4.35
CA ASP A 340 4.47 -4.54 3.61
C ASP A 340 3.62 -5.45 4.51
N HIS A 341 2.43 -5.80 4.07
CA HIS A 341 1.55 -6.73 4.78
C HIS A 341 0.51 -7.33 3.84
N GLU A 342 0.96 -7.93 2.73
CA GLU A 342 0.16 -8.44 1.59
C GLU A 342 -0.80 -7.42 0.95
N GLY A 343 -1.53 -7.84 -0.09
CA GLY A 343 -2.39 -6.97 -0.89
C GLY A 343 -3.75 -6.64 -0.27
N GLY A 344 -4.22 -7.42 0.71
CA GLY A 344 -5.59 -7.31 1.23
C GLY A 344 -5.84 -6.13 2.19
N ASN A 345 -4.81 -5.46 2.70
CA ASN A 345 -4.97 -4.27 3.53
C ASN A 345 -5.25 -3.01 2.69
N VAL A 346 -5.93 -2.02 3.30
CA VAL A 346 -6.49 -0.88 2.55
C VAL A 346 -5.42 -0.08 1.80
N SER A 347 -4.27 0.21 2.40
CA SER A 347 -3.22 0.99 1.73
C SER A 347 -2.59 0.24 0.56
N ALA A 348 -2.34 -1.05 0.70
CA ALA A 348 -1.80 -1.89 -0.37
C ALA A 348 -2.83 -2.05 -1.49
N HIS A 349 -4.08 -2.39 -1.18
CA HIS A 349 -5.13 -2.58 -2.16
C HIS A 349 -5.44 -1.28 -2.94
N ALA A 350 -5.55 -0.14 -2.24
CA ALA A 350 -5.80 1.15 -2.90
C ALA A 350 -4.66 1.55 -3.85
N THR A 351 -3.39 1.35 -3.45
CA THR A 351 -2.24 1.58 -4.34
C THR A 351 -2.30 0.67 -5.56
N HIS A 352 -2.58 -0.62 -5.37
CA HIS A 352 -2.69 -1.61 -6.44
C HIS A 352 -3.85 -1.30 -7.38
N LEU A 353 -5.04 -1.03 -6.84
CA LEU A 353 -6.25 -0.74 -7.62
C LEU A 353 -6.03 0.47 -8.53
N VAL A 354 -5.55 1.59 -7.98
CA VAL A 354 -5.28 2.82 -8.75
C VAL A 354 -4.15 2.57 -9.75
N GLY A 355 -3.08 1.90 -9.33
CA GLY A 355 -1.97 1.50 -10.20
C GLY A 355 -2.39 0.60 -11.35
N SER A 356 -3.35 -0.32 -11.14
CA SER A 356 -3.86 -1.22 -12.19
C SER A 356 -4.52 -0.47 -13.35
N ALA A 357 -5.05 0.73 -13.09
CA ALA A 357 -5.60 1.63 -14.10
C ALA A 357 -4.54 2.42 -14.88
N LEU A 358 -3.26 2.13 -14.69
CA LEU A 358 -2.11 2.82 -15.28
C LEU A 358 -1.91 4.27 -14.77
N SER A 359 -2.43 4.60 -13.58
CA SER A 359 -2.01 5.82 -12.88
C SER A 359 -0.53 5.72 -12.53
N ASP A 360 0.18 6.84 -12.56
CA ASP A 360 1.60 6.86 -12.20
C ASP A 360 1.84 6.50 -10.71
N PRO A 361 3.08 6.21 -10.30
CA PRO A 361 3.40 5.82 -8.93
C PRO A 361 3.02 6.84 -7.86
N TYR A 362 3.10 8.14 -8.15
CA TYR A 362 2.77 9.18 -7.18
C TYR A 362 1.27 9.18 -6.87
N LEU A 363 0.40 9.16 -7.89
CA LEU A 363 -1.06 9.09 -7.72
C LEU A 363 -1.48 7.77 -7.08
N SER A 364 -0.86 6.66 -7.51
CA SER A 364 -1.16 5.33 -6.97
C SER A 364 -0.81 5.24 -5.49
N PHE A 365 0.36 5.72 -5.09
CA PHE A 365 0.79 5.71 -3.69
C PHE A 365 0.00 6.71 -2.83
N ALA A 366 -0.33 7.89 -3.35
CA ALA A 366 -1.20 8.84 -2.63
C ALA A 366 -2.57 8.26 -2.32
N ALA A 367 -3.17 7.45 -3.21
CA ALA A 367 -4.39 6.71 -2.94
C ALA A 367 -4.21 5.73 -1.77
N GLY A 368 -3.10 5.01 -1.73
CA GLY A 368 -2.72 4.15 -0.61
C GLY A 368 -2.56 4.91 0.71
N LEU A 369 -1.92 6.07 0.68
CA LEU A 369 -1.77 6.94 1.86
C LEU A 369 -3.11 7.44 2.40
N ASN A 370 -4.05 7.79 1.52
CA ASN A 370 -5.40 8.19 1.92
C ASN A 370 -6.15 7.04 2.60
N GLY A 371 -5.98 5.81 2.13
CA GLY A 371 -6.49 4.62 2.80
C GLY A 371 -5.79 4.35 4.14
N LEU A 372 -4.47 4.57 4.22
CA LEU A 372 -3.70 4.40 5.44
C LEU A 372 -4.12 5.38 6.55
N ALA A 373 -4.57 6.57 6.18
CA ALA A 373 -5.05 7.59 7.11
C ALA A 373 -6.38 7.24 7.80
N GLY A 374 -7.01 6.11 7.46
CA GLY A 374 -8.27 5.68 8.06
C GLY A 374 -8.10 5.14 9.49
N PRO A 375 -9.08 5.40 10.40
CA PRO A 375 -9.01 4.96 11.80
C PRO A 375 -9.04 3.44 11.99
N LEU A 376 -9.56 2.70 11.03
CA LEU A 376 -9.55 1.23 11.05
C LEU A 376 -8.31 0.62 10.37
N HIS A 377 -7.29 1.44 10.05
CA HIS A 377 -6.05 1.00 9.45
C HIS A 377 -4.84 1.66 10.14
N GLY A 378 -4.19 2.68 9.57
CA GLY A 378 -2.92 3.18 10.08
C GLY A 378 -3.01 3.99 11.39
N LEU A 379 -4.20 4.45 11.79
CA LEU A 379 -4.38 5.16 13.07
C LEU A 379 -4.47 4.23 14.30
N ALA A 380 -4.46 2.91 14.13
CA ALA A 380 -4.61 1.96 15.24
C ALA A 380 -3.56 2.13 16.33
N ASN A 381 -2.33 2.47 15.97
CA ASN A 381 -1.25 2.76 16.91
C ASN A 381 -1.56 3.93 17.88
N GLN A 382 -2.18 4.99 17.37
CA GLN A 382 -2.59 6.13 18.22
C GLN A 382 -3.67 5.72 19.23
N GLU A 383 -4.60 4.89 18.83
CA GLU A 383 -5.66 4.40 19.73
C GLU A 383 -5.08 3.50 20.83
N VAL A 384 -4.04 2.71 20.53
CA VAL A 384 -3.30 1.96 21.56
C VAL A 384 -2.71 2.89 22.60
N LEU A 385 -2.00 3.95 22.19
CA LEU A 385 -1.37 4.87 23.12
C LEU A 385 -2.38 5.64 23.96
N LYS A 386 -3.46 6.12 23.37
CA LYS A 386 -4.54 6.77 24.11
C LYS A 386 -5.08 5.85 25.19
N TRP A 387 -5.31 4.58 24.85
CA TRP A 387 -5.80 3.60 25.78
C TRP A 387 -4.77 3.28 26.87
N LEU A 388 -3.48 3.13 26.53
CA LEU A 388 -2.41 2.93 27.51
C LEU A 388 -2.27 4.12 28.48
N ASN A 389 -2.33 5.34 27.97
CA ASN A 389 -2.30 6.55 28.79
C ASN A 389 -3.52 6.61 29.74
N GLN A 390 -4.70 6.18 29.28
CA GLN A 390 -5.88 6.07 30.12
C GLN A 390 -5.69 5.03 31.23
N VAL A 391 -5.17 3.84 30.90
CA VAL A 391 -4.85 2.78 31.89
C VAL A 391 -3.88 3.31 32.96
N GLU A 392 -2.81 3.98 32.51
CA GLU A 392 -1.80 4.53 33.41
C GLU A 392 -2.37 5.65 34.31
N SER A 393 -3.24 6.50 33.76
CA SER A 393 -3.91 7.57 34.53
C SER A 393 -4.89 7.05 35.57
N GLU A 394 -5.62 5.96 35.26
CA GLU A 394 -6.65 5.42 36.14
C GLU A 394 -6.11 4.42 37.20
N LEU A 395 -5.07 3.69 36.87
CA LEU A 395 -4.55 2.57 37.68
C LEU A 395 -3.11 2.79 38.18
N GLY A 396 -2.41 3.80 37.68
CA GLY A 396 -1.00 4.04 37.97
C GLY A 396 -0.06 3.17 37.10
N SER A 397 1.23 3.52 37.12
CA SER A 397 2.26 2.84 36.31
C SER A 397 2.66 1.46 36.87
N ASP A 398 2.46 1.20 38.18
CA ASP A 398 2.80 -0.09 38.82
C ASP A 398 1.55 -0.92 39.16
N VAL A 399 0.57 -0.92 38.27
CA VAL A 399 -0.68 -1.65 38.40
C VAL A 399 -0.47 -3.17 38.51
N SER A 400 -1.26 -3.85 39.34
CA SER A 400 -1.25 -5.31 39.46
C SER A 400 -1.85 -6.01 38.23
N ARG A 401 -1.51 -7.30 38.00
CA ARG A 401 -2.13 -8.10 36.94
C ARG A 401 -3.63 -8.29 37.15
N GLU A 402 -4.06 -8.38 38.41
CA GLU A 402 -5.45 -8.54 38.82
C GLU A 402 -6.27 -7.29 38.47
N ASP A 403 -5.73 -6.10 38.76
CA ASP A 403 -6.38 -4.82 38.43
C ASP A 403 -6.46 -4.62 36.90
N LEU A 404 -5.39 -4.93 36.18
CA LEU A 404 -5.41 -4.92 34.70
C LEU A 404 -6.45 -5.89 34.14
N SER A 405 -6.57 -7.10 34.71
CA SER A 405 -7.58 -8.07 34.27
C SER A 405 -9.01 -7.55 34.48
N ARG A 406 -9.25 -6.87 35.62
CA ARG A 406 -10.55 -6.22 35.90
C ARG A 406 -10.82 -5.09 34.91
N TYR A 407 -9.83 -4.24 34.66
CA TYR A 407 -9.94 -3.12 33.74
C TYR A 407 -10.22 -3.55 32.30
N VAL A 408 -9.46 -4.54 31.79
CA VAL A 408 -9.68 -5.13 30.46
C VAL A 408 -11.08 -5.74 30.35
N SER A 409 -11.51 -6.46 31.40
CA SER A 409 -12.86 -7.06 31.45
C SER A 409 -13.95 -5.98 31.44
N ALA A 410 -13.76 -4.87 32.14
CA ALA A 410 -14.69 -3.73 32.14
C ALA A 410 -14.73 -3.02 30.77
N THR A 411 -13.57 -2.85 30.13
CA THR A 411 -13.47 -2.32 28.75
C THR A 411 -14.30 -3.15 27.78
N LEU A 412 -14.18 -4.47 27.82
CA LEU A 412 -14.95 -5.36 26.95
C LEU A 412 -16.45 -5.37 27.25
N LYS A 413 -16.84 -5.32 28.55
CA LYS A 413 -18.25 -5.24 28.97
C LYS A 413 -18.92 -3.94 28.51
N SER A 414 -18.16 -2.83 28.41
CA SER A 414 -18.68 -1.57 27.86
C SER A 414 -18.86 -1.55 26.33
N GLY A 415 -18.61 -2.68 25.65
CA GLY A 415 -18.69 -2.79 24.20
C GLY A 415 -17.48 -2.25 23.44
N ARG A 416 -16.43 -1.80 24.14
CA ARG A 416 -15.18 -1.34 23.52
C ARG A 416 -14.24 -2.53 23.27
N VAL A 417 -13.36 -2.37 22.27
CA VAL A 417 -12.27 -3.32 22.01
C VAL A 417 -11.04 -2.94 22.83
N VAL A 418 -10.13 -3.90 23.04
CA VAL A 418 -8.78 -3.63 23.56
C VAL A 418 -7.88 -3.31 22.37
N PRO A 419 -7.43 -2.05 22.19
CA PRO A 419 -6.62 -1.67 21.05
C PRO A 419 -5.29 -2.43 21.03
N GLY A 420 -4.78 -2.75 19.84
CA GLY A 420 -3.51 -3.49 19.67
C GLY A 420 -3.63 -5.01 19.88
N TYR A 421 -4.82 -5.54 20.15
CA TYR A 421 -5.06 -6.97 20.32
C TYR A 421 -6.08 -7.51 19.31
N GLY A 422 -5.79 -8.71 18.81
CA GLY A 422 -6.58 -9.33 17.77
C GLY A 422 -6.07 -9.05 16.36
N HIS A 423 -6.40 -9.96 15.46
CA HIS A 423 -6.08 -9.85 14.03
C HIS A 423 -7.06 -10.66 13.18
N ALA A 424 -7.36 -10.17 11.99
CA ALA A 424 -8.29 -10.85 11.07
C ALA A 424 -7.75 -12.21 10.58
N VAL A 425 -6.44 -12.30 10.31
CA VAL A 425 -5.78 -13.46 9.71
C VAL A 425 -4.96 -14.25 10.73
N LEU A 426 -4.08 -13.60 11.51
CA LEU A 426 -3.18 -14.27 12.44
C LEU A 426 -3.93 -15.07 13.51
N ARG A 427 -3.31 -16.17 13.96
CA ARG A 427 -3.78 -17.03 15.04
C ARG A 427 -2.82 -17.08 16.23
N LYS A 428 -1.62 -16.54 16.07
CA LYS A 428 -0.58 -16.38 17.09
C LYS A 428 -0.17 -14.91 17.24
N THR A 429 0.75 -14.65 18.16
CA THR A 429 1.38 -13.33 18.33
C THR A 429 2.01 -12.88 17.02
N ASP A 430 1.76 -11.63 16.65
CA ASP A 430 2.37 -11.03 15.47
C ASP A 430 3.91 -10.98 15.61
N PRO A 431 4.68 -11.56 14.70
CA PRO A 431 6.15 -11.56 14.79
C PRO A 431 6.74 -10.15 14.79
N ARG A 432 6.02 -9.17 14.25
CA ARG A 432 6.41 -7.75 14.30
C ARG A 432 6.31 -7.19 15.72
N PHE A 433 5.31 -7.60 16.51
CA PHE A 433 5.25 -7.30 17.94
C PHE A 433 6.43 -7.95 18.68
N THR A 434 6.74 -9.21 18.37
CA THR A 434 7.82 -9.95 19.02
C THR A 434 9.17 -9.25 18.84
N CYS A 435 9.53 -8.85 17.62
CA CYS A 435 10.80 -8.16 17.38
C CYS A 435 10.86 -6.77 18.02
N GLN A 436 9.74 -6.04 18.10
CA GLN A 436 9.66 -4.78 18.84
C GLN A 436 9.86 -4.99 20.35
N ARG A 437 9.29 -6.06 20.90
CA ARG A 437 9.48 -6.44 22.30
C ARG A 437 10.93 -6.80 22.59
N GLU A 438 11.60 -7.54 21.69
CA GLU A 438 13.03 -7.86 21.80
C GLU A 438 13.89 -6.59 21.76
N PHE A 439 13.57 -5.66 20.87
CA PHE A 439 14.21 -4.34 20.83
C PHE A 439 14.03 -3.59 22.17
N ALA A 440 12.81 -3.59 22.72
CA ALA A 440 12.51 -2.93 24.00
C ALA A 440 13.28 -3.56 25.17
N LEU A 441 13.32 -4.89 25.24
CA LEU A 441 14.10 -5.61 26.28
C LEU A 441 15.58 -5.25 26.24
N LYS A 442 16.12 -4.98 25.05
CA LYS A 442 17.53 -4.61 24.86
C LYS A 442 17.81 -3.15 25.19
N HIS A 443 16.91 -2.22 24.85
CA HIS A 443 17.17 -0.79 24.86
C HIS A 443 16.45 0.00 25.94
N LEU A 444 15.33 -0.50 26.46
CA LEU A 444 14.46 0.21 27.42
C LEU A 444 13.79 -0.72 28.45
N PRO A 445 14.50 -1.69 29.07
CA PRO A 445 13.90 -2.70 29.96
C PRO A 445 13.19 -2.10 31.17
N ASP A 446 13.65 -0.93 31.63
CA ASP A 446 13.11 -0.26 32.81
C ASP A 446 12.06 0.80 32.53
N TYR A 447 11.72 1.06 31.27
CA TYR A 447 10.72 2.05 30.90
C TYR A 447 9.32 1.66 31.42
N PRO A 448 8.65 2.51 32.22
CA PRO A 448 7.38 2.15 32.88
C PRO A 448 6.30 1.69 31.90
N LYS A 449 6.11 2.39 30.75
CA LYS A 449 5.14 1.97 29.73
C LYS A 449 5.49 0.62 29.09
N PHE A 450 6.77 0.29 28.93
CA PHE A 450 7.17 -1.02 28.45
C PHE A 450 6.81 -2.12 29.47
N LYS A 451 7.03 -1.86 30.79
CA LYS A 451 6.61 -2.77 31.86
C LYS A 451 5.09 -2.98 31.86
N LEU A 452 4.31 -1.89 31.64
CA LEU A 452 2.85 -1.99 31.48
C LEU A 452 2.45 -2.85 30.28
N VAL A 453 3.02 -2.60 29.09
CA VAL A 453 2.77 -3.42 27.88
C VAL A 453 3.14 -4.89 28.11
N SER A 454 4.24 -5.16 28.82
CA SER A 454 4.65 -6.52 29.17
C SER A 454 3.65 -7.21 30.10
N LYS A 455 3.09 -6.50 31.11
CA LYS A 455 2.00 -7.02 31.97
C LYS A 455 0.72 -7.28 31.15
N LEU A 456 0.38 -6.38 30.20
CA LEU A 456 -0.78 -6.54 29.31
C LEU A 456 -0.63 -7.74 28.36
N PHE A 457 0.58 -8.02 27.89
CA PHE A 457 0.87 -9.21 27.08
C PHE A 457 0.49 -10.51 27.80
N ASP A 458 0.70 -10.59 29.13
CA ASP A 458 0.32 -11.74 29.93
C ASP A 458 -1.21 -11.77 30.23
N VAL A 459 -1.83 -10.61 30.45
CA VAL A 459 -3.20 -10.50 30.95
C VAL A 459 -4.25 -10.51 29.85
N VAL A 460 -4.08 -9.70 28.80
CA VAL A 460 -5.13 -9.47 27.78
C VAL A 460 -5.52 -10.75 27.02
N PRO A 461 -4.57 -11.59 26.56
CA PRO A 461 -4.93 -12.82 25.85
C PRO A 461 -5.80 -13.76 26.68
N ALA A 462 -5.50 -13.89 27.98
CA ALA A 462 -6.28 -14.74 28.90
C ALA A 462 -7.71 -14.20 29.11
N VAL A 463 -7.88 -12.88 29.17
CA VAL A 463 -9.21 -12.26 29.32
C VAL A 463 -10.00 -12.40 28.00
N LEU A 464 -9.38 -12.14 26.86
CA LEU A 464 -10.04 -12.25 25.54
C LEU A 464 -10.46 -13.70 25.25
N ALA A 465 -9.61 -14.68 25.54
CA ALA A 465 -9.92 -16.11 25.35
C ALA A 465 -11.17 -16.54 26.15
N LYS A 466 -11.34 -16.04 27.38
CA LYS A 466 -12.53 -16.33 28.22
C LYS A 466 -13.83 -15.83 27.60
N THR A 467 -13.81 -14.86 26.68
CA THR A 467 -15.02 -14.37 26.02
C THR A 467 -15.59 -15.38 25.01
N GLY A 468 -14.79 -16.30 24.49
CA GLY A 468 -15.16 -17.23 23.41
C GLY A 468 -15.48 -16.59 22.06
N LYS A 469 -15.32 -15.26 21.92
CA LYS A 469 -15.74 -14.49 20.75
C LYS A 469 -14.58 -14.07 19.85
N VAL A 470 -13.33 -14.21 20.30
CA VAL A 470 -12.14 -13.70 19.64
C VAL A 470 -11.30 -14.84 19.10
N ALA A 471 -11.15 -14.90 17.77
CA ALA A 471 -10.36 -15.96 17.10
C ALA A 471 -8.84 -15.79 17.35
N ASN A 472 -8.37 -14.58 17.53
CA ASN A 472 -6.98 -14.26 17.86
C ASN A 472 -6.93 -13.29 19.05
N PRO A 473 -6.55 -13.75 20.25
CA PRO A 473 -6.46 -12.90 21.44
C PRO A 473 -5.09 -12.21 21.60
N TRP A 474 -4.12 -12.47 20.72
CA TRP A 474 -2.74 -12.04 20.85
C TRP A 474 -2.53 -10.61 20.34
N PRO A 475 -1.45 -9.91 20.79
CA PRO A 475 -1.14 -8.57 20.32
C PRO A 475 -0.68 -8.58 18.86
N ASN A 476 -1.00 -7.49 18.18
CA ASN A 476 -0.51 -7.15 16.84
C ASN A 476 0.62 -6.09 16.92
N VAL A 477 1.13 -5.65 15.77
CA VAL A 477 2.25 -4.70 15.68
C VAL A 477 2.01 -3.38 16.41
N ASP A 478 0.75 -2.91 16.46
CA ASP A 478 0.41 -1.60 17.02
C ASP A 478 0.48 -1.58 18.56
N ALA A 479 0.39 -2.75 19.21
CA ALA A 479 0.44 -2.84 20.68
C ALA A 479 1.76 -2.34 21.28
N HIS A 480 2.82 -2.20 20.50
CA HIS A 480 4.15 -1.84 21.01
C HIS A 480 4.79 -0.64 20.31
N SER A 481 4.51 -0.42 19.03
CA SER A 481 5.26 0.54 18.20
C SER A 481 5.22 1.97 18.73
N GLY A 482 4.09 2.45 19.24
CA GLY A 482 3.97 3.79 19.82
C GLY A 482 4.78 3.98 21.10
N VAL A 483 4.89 2.94 21.92
CA VAL A 483 5.67 2.99 23.18
C VAL A 483 7.16 3.16 22.91
N LEU A 484 7.69 2.51 21.87
CA LEU A 484 9.07 2.67 21.43
C LEU A 484 9.34 4.10 20.96
N LEU A 485 8.44 4.67 20.17
CA LEU A 485 8.54 6.04 19.66
C LEU A 485 8.54 7.05 20.81
N GLN A 486 7.62 6.91 21.78
CA GLN A 486 7.55 7.78 22.96
C GLN A 486 8.80 7.73 23.83
N PHE A 487 9.37 6.56 24.06
CA PHE A 487 10.62 6.42 24.81
C PHE A 487 11.75 7.27 24.22
N HIS A 488 11.84 7.31 22.91
CA HIS A 488 12.84 8.09 22.18
C HIS A 488 12.45 9.55 21.94
N GLY A 489 11.39 10.05 22.60
CA GLY A 489 10.99 11.46 22.54
C GLY A 489 10.19 11.84 21.29
N ILE A 490 9.75 10.87 20.48
CA ILE A 490 8.81 11.10 19.38
C ILE A 490 7.40 10.94 19.97
N THR A 491 6.87 12.04 20.50
CA THR A 491 5.63 12.05 21.29
C THR A 491 4.41 12.50 20.50
N GLU A 492 4.60 12.92 19.27
CA GLU A 492 3.56 13.46 18.38
C GLU A 492 2.79 12.33 17.71
N GLU A 493 1.80 11.79 18.40
CA GLU A 493 1.01 10.62 17.97
C GLU A 493 0.42 10.76 16.55
N ASN A 494 -0.02 11.98 16.19
CA ASN A 494 -0.55 12.26 14.85
C ASN A 494 0.47 12.08 13.72
N PHE A 495 1.76 11.91 14.04
CA PHE A 495 2.82 11.69 13.08
C PHE A 495 3.13 10.21 12.84
N TYR A 496 2.72 9.31 13.72
CA TYR A 496 3.10 7.89 13.63
C TYR A 496 2.60 7.23 12.34
N THR A 497 1.42 7.60 11.86
CA THR A 497 0.91 7.11 10.59
C THR A 497 1.73 7.61 9.39
N VAL A 498 2.38 8.77 9.49
CA VAL A 498 3.34 9.24 8.46
C VAL A 498 4.55 8.32 8.43
N LEU A 499 5.13 7.96 9.58
CA LEU A 499 6.22 6.98 9.65
C LEU A 499 5.81 5.64 9.04
N PHE A 500 4.58 5.20 9.33
CA PHE A 500 4.02 4.01 8.73
C PHE A 500 3.91 4.16 7.20
N GLY A 501 3.42 5.30 6.69
CA GLY A 501 3.34 5.58 5.26
C GLY A 501 4.70 5.55 4.57
N VAL A 502 5.73 6.15 5.18
CA VAL A 502 7.10 6.11 4.68
C VAL A 502 7.60 4.67 4.54
N SER A 503 7.40 3.85 5.55
CA SER A 503 7.74 2.43 5.50
C SER A 503 6.95 1.68 4.43
N ARG A 504 5.63 1.87 4.37
CA ARG A 504 4.72 1.17 3.46
C ARG A 504 5.04 1.42 1.99
N ALA A 505 5.63 2.56 1.64
CA ALA A 505 6.07 2.87 0.29
C ALA A 505 6.99 1.78 -0.29
N ILE A 506 7.89 1.23 0.53
CA ILE A 506 8.85 0.20 0.10
C ILE A 506 8.12 -1.01 -0.51
N GLY A 507 7.11 -1.55 0.20
CA GLY A 507 6.36 -2.73 -0.26
C GLY A 507 5.42 -2.44 -1.42
N VAL A 508 4.55 -1.43 -1.27
CA VAL A 508 3.49 -1.20 -2.26
C VAL A 508 4.02 -0.67 -3.60
N LEU A 509 5.09 0.15 -3.59
CA LEU A 509 5.71 0.61 -4.81
C LEU A 509 6.53 -0.51 -5.49
N SER A 510 7.20 -1.37 -4.72
CA SER A 510 7.82 -2.59 -5.28
C SER A 510 6.78 -3.49 -5.95
N GLN A 511 5.64 -3.73 -5.30
CA GLN A 511 4.57 -4.51 -5.91
C GLN A 511 3.99 -3.84 -7.15
N LEU A 512 3.85 -2.52 -7.17
CA LEU A 512 3.41 -1.78 -8.36
C LEU A 512 4.35 -2.01 -9.55
N VAL A 513 5.67 -1.92 -9.33
CA VAL A 513 6.70 -2.19 -10.35
C VAL A 513 6.57 -3.63 -10.86
N LEU A 514 6.47 -4.62 -9.95
CA LEU A 514 6.30 -6.02 -10.31
C LEU A 514 5.01 -6.27 -11.09
N SER A 515 3.90 -5.64 -10.70
CA SER A 515 2.62 -5.74 -11.42
C SER A 515 2.74 -5.25 -12.87
N ARG A 516 3.49 -4.15 -13.10
CA ARG A 516 3.79 -3.64 -14.45
C ARG A 516 4.71 -4.57 -15.21
N ALA A 517 5.76 -5.09 -14.56
CA ALA A 517 6.69 -6.05 -15.15
C ALA A 517 6.00 -7.35 -15.58
N MET A 518 5.07 -7.85 -14.78
CA MET A 518 4.27 -9.03 -15.10
C MET A 518 3.14 -8.75 -16.11
N GLY A 519 2.88 -7.48 -16.44
CA GLY A 519 1.84 -7.09 -17.38
C GLY A 519 0.42 -7.36 -16.87
N LEU A 520 0.20 -7.27 -15.54
CA LEU A 520 -1.11 -7.50 -14.95
C LEU A 520 -2.16 -6.52 -15.50
N PRO A 521 -3.43 -6.98 -15.67
CA PRO A 521 -4.49 -6.14 -16.20
C PRO A 521 -5.07 -5.19 -15.14
N ILE A 522 -5.95 -4.30 -15.59
CA ILE A 522 -6.77 -3.48 -14.69
C ILE A 522 -7.63 -4.38 -13.79
N GLU A 523 -7.66 -4.06 -12.50
CA GLU A 523 -8.53 -4.72 -11.53
C GLU A 523 -9.97 -4.25 -11.70
N ARG A 524 -10.89 -5.20 -11.89
CA ARG A 524 -12.32 -4.90 -12.03
C ARG A 524 -13.18 -6.05 -11.52
N PRO A 525 -13.42 -6.15 -10.21
CA PRO A 525 -14.33 -7.13 -9.65
C PRO A 525 -15.78 -6.85 -10.08
N LYS A 526 -16.63 -7.90 -10.05
CA LYS A 526 -18.05 -7.80 -10.33
C LYS A 526 -18.80 -7.42 -9.05
N SER A 527 -19.73 -6.49 -9.14
CA SER A 527 -20.63 -6.11 -8.03
C SER A 527 -22.02 -6.76 -8.17
N VAL A 528 -22.69 -6.92 -7.05
CA VAL A 528 -24.07 -7.39 -6.93
C VAL A 528 -24.88 -6.39 -6.10
N THR A 529 -26.22 -6.40 -6.23
CA THR A 529 -27.14 -5.60 -5.41
C THR A 529 -27.90 -6.50 -4.43
N THR A 530 -28.50 -5.92 -3.40
CA THR A 530 -29.38 -6.65 -2.47
C THR A 530 -30.54 -7.31 -3.22
N VAL A 531 -31.19 -6.57 -4.11
CA VAL A 531 -32.28 -7.10 -4.96
C VAL A 531 -31.83 -8.28 -5.82
N TRP A 532 -30.61 -8.22 -6.37
CA TRP A 532 -30.08 -9.35 -7.14
C TRP A 532 -29.86 -10.59 -6.25
N LEU A 533 -29.39 -10.39 -5.01
CA LEU A 533 -29.23 -11.48 -4.05
C LEU A 533 -30.57 -12.10 -3.65
N GLU A 534 -31.60 -11.27 -3.34
CA GLU A 534 -32.95 -11.70 -3.02
C GLU A 534 -33.54 -12.50 -4.17
N ASN A 535 -33.45 -12.00 -5.41
CA ASN A 535 -34.00 -12.71 -6.59
C ASN A 535 -33.25 -14.02 -6.91
N LYS A 536 -31.99 -14.16 -6.47
CA LYS A 536 -31.20 -15.37 -6.76
C LYS A 536 -31.38 -16.46 -5.71
N PHE A 537 -31.61 -16.12 -4.47
CA PHE A 537 -31.61 -17.06 -3.34
C PHE A 537 -32.92 -17.07 -2.52
N GLY A 538 -33.83 -16.10 -2.70
CA GLY A 538 -35.18 -16.04 -2.11
C GLY A 538 -36.18 -16.65 -3.06
#